data_042e8c36cbfb6b7078b36c6710f61291
#
_entry.id   042e8c36cbfb6b7078b36c6710f61291
#
_cell.length_a   1.000
_cell.length_b   1.000
_cell.length_c   1.000
_cell.angle_alpha   90.00
_cell.angle_beta   90.00
_cell.angle_gamma   90.00
#
_symmetry.space_group_name_H-M   'P 1'
#
loop_
_entity.id
_entity.type
_entity.pdbx_description
1 polymer ?
#
loop_
_entity_poly.entity_id
_entity_poly.type
_entity_poly.pdbx_seq_one_letter_code
_entity_poly.pdbx_strand_id
1 'polypeptide(L)'
;MLIHKVTTFLSEISIFFRENDSHKAMYTIMDVIKGLKMTELSLFGTKSKCNHVYTLLQVFHTLLMYPCFIIRNPFNFHSSSLSHVLHCQKDVFYRFMSNPQIDWRKLLYTLNIQLWNKIRVRTDHKEGTTCLIVDDTGYPKAGRRIENIGRVYSHVHNKCILGFKALFLAITDGTSQMILDFAILGEKGKKGNYG
;
A
#
# COMPACT_ATOMS: atom_id res chain seq x y z
N MET A 1 23.97 -8.24 7.01
CA MET A 1 23.43 -7.50 8.17
C MET A 1 22.00 -6.95 7.94
N LEU A 2 21.65 -6.38 6.77
CA LEU A 2 20.32 -5.83 6.50
C LEU A 2 19.21 -6.91 6.42
N ILE A 3 19.48 -8.03 5.74
CA ILE A 3 18.52 -9.15 5.61
C ILE A 3 18.18 -9.74 6.98
N HIS A 4 19.18 -9.83 7.87
CA HIS A 4 18.97 -10.34 9.22
C HIS A 4 18.05 -9.43 10.05
N LYS A 5 18.18 -8.09 9.94
CA LYS A 5 17.29 -7.13 10.63
C LYS A 5 15.84 -7.22 10.18
N VAL A 6 15.61 -7.41 8.88
CA VAL A 6 14.24 -7.55 8.32
C VAL A 6 13.60 -8.86 8.77
N THR A 7 14.37 -9.95 8.77
CA THR A 7 13.89 -11.26 9.21
C THR A 7 13.55 -11.24 10.70
N THR A 8 14.36 -10.59 11.53
CA THR A 8 14.12 -10.40 12.97
C THR A 8 12.84 -9.59 13.19
N PHE A 9 12.67 -8.46 12.49
CA PHE A 9 11.49 -7.62 12.59
C PHE A 9 10.19 -8.37 12.25
N LEU A 10 10.16 -9.11 11.16
CA LEU A 10 9.00 -9.94 10.80
C LEU A 10 8.75 -11.06 11.81
N SER A 11 9.80 -11.58 12.45
CA SER A 11 9.68 -12.57 13.51
C SER A 11 9.08 -11.97 14.78
N GLU A 12 9.51 -10.78 15.18
CA GLU A 12 8.97 -10.04 16.32
C GLU A 12 7.48 -9.74 16.15
N ILE A 13 7.07 -9.25 14.97
CA ILE A 13 5.65 -9.07 14.64
C ILE A 13 4.88 -10.40 14.75
N SER A 14 5.44 -11.51 14.26
CA SER A 14 4.79 -12.83 14.35
C SER A 14 4.63 -13.31 15.78
N ILE A 15 5.62 -13.08 16.64
CA ILE A 15 5.56 -13.44 18.08
C ILE A 15 4.47 -12.61 18.75
N PHE A 16 4.46 -11.29 18.51
CA PHE A 16 3.44 -10.40 19.03
C PHE A 16 2.02 -10.88 18.72
N PHE A 17 1.76 -11.29 17.48
CA PHE A 17 0.45 -11.81 17.10
C PHE A 17 0.15 -13.17 17.71
N ARG A 18 1.15 -14.04 17.89
CA ARG A 18 0.96 -15.36 18.51
C ARG A 18 0.51 -15.25 19.97
N GLU A 19 1.02 -14.26 20.68
CA GLU A 19 0.67 -14.02 22.08
C GLU A 19 -0.70 -13.36 22.25
N ASN A 20 -1.25 -12.77 21.21
CA ASN A 20 -2.57 -12.11 21.21
C ASN A 20 -3.54 -12.93 20.36
N ASP A 21 -4.15 -13.94 20.93
CA ASP A 21 -4.96 -15.02 20.32
C ASP A 21 -6.15 -14.57 19.44
N SER A 22 -6.50 -13.29 19.45
CA SER A 22 -7.66 -12.73 18.75
C SER A 22 -7.43 -12.47 17.23
N HIS A 23 -6.26 -12.81 16.66
CA HIS A 23 -5.89 -12.31 15.35
C HIS A 23 -5.39 -13.36 14.35
N LYS A 24 -5.99 -14.55 14.32
CA LYS A 24 -5.64 -15.63 13.38
C LYS A 24 -5.51 -15.17 11.92
N ALA A 25 -6.35 -14.24 11.48
CA ALA A 25 -6.29 -13.66 10.14
C ALA A 25 -4.97 -12.90 9.89
N MET A 26 -4.39 -12.29 10.92
CA MET A 26 -3.12 -11.54 10.81
C MET A 26 -1.93 -12.46 10.65
N TYR A 27 -1.94 -13.67 11.25
CA TYR A 27 -0.88 -14.67 10.98
C TYR A 27 -0.84 -15.03 9.51
N THR A 28 -2.02 -15.23 8.91
CA THR A 28 -2.11 -15.54 7.48
C THR A 28 -1.52 -14.41 6.63
N ILE A 29 -1.84 -13.16 6.95
CA ILE A 29 -1.29 -11.98 6.25
C ILE A 29 0.23 -11.93 6.41
N MET A 30 0.74 -12.13 7.63
CA MET A 30 2.18 -12.11 7.91
C MET A 30 2.93 -13.24 7.20
N ASP A 31 2.35 -14.42 7.14
CA ASP A 31 2.94 -15.55 6.43
C ASP A 31 2.97 -15.31 4.91
N VAL A 32 1.93 -14.67 4.38
CA VAL A 32 1.92 -14.23 2.98
C VAL A 32 3.03 -13.20 2.74
N ILE A 33 3.12 -12.17 3.58
CA ILE A 33 4.16 -11.12 3.48
C ILE A 33 5.56 -11.71 3.56
N LYS A 34 5.82 -12.61 4.52
CA LYS A 34 7.11 -13.32 4.65
C LYS A 34 7.46 -14.15 3.42
N GLY A 35 6.44 -14.76 2.83
CA GLY A 35 6.62 -15.56 1.64
C GLY A 35 6.82 -14.76 0.34
N LEU A 36 6.67 -13.44 0.35
CA LEU A 36 6.96 -12.58 -0.79
C LEU A 36 8.47 -12.31 -0.88
N LYS A 37 9.01 -12.34 -2.10
CA LYS A 37 10.43 -11.99 -2.35
C LYS A 37 10.58 -10.47 -2.36
N MET A 38 10.50 -9.87 -1.17
CA MET A 38 10.58 -8.43 -0.98
C MET A 38 11.98 -8.01 -0.57
N THR A 39 12.69 -7.32 -1.45
CA THR A 39 13.92 -6.62 -1.13
C THR A 39 13.71 -5.13 -1.37
N GLU A 40 14.43 -4.28 -0.67
CA GLU A 40 14.33 -2.83 -0.88
C GLU A 40 14.60 -2.45 -2.34
N LEU A 41 15.59 -3.07 -2.96
CA LEU A 41 15.93 -2.79 -4.35
C LEU A 41 14.83 -3.21 -5.32
N SER A 42 14.20 -4.37 -5.11
CA SER A 42 13.13 -4.86 -5.99
C SER A 42 11.84 -4.05 -5.87
N LEU A 43 11.53 -3.57 -4.66
CA LEU A 43 10.29 -2.83 -4.40
C LEU A 43 10.44 -1.33 -4.66
N PHE A 44 11.53 -0.74 -4.19
CA PHE A 44 11.68 0.71 -4.17
C PHE A 44 12.69 1.24 -5.20
N GLY A 45 13.42 0.34 -5.88
CA GLY A 45 14.52 0.73 -6.77
C GLY A 45 15.74 1.32 -6.06
N THR A 46 15.71 1.41 -4.74
CA THR A 46 16.76 1.97 -3.89
C THR A 46 16.95 1.14 -2.62
N LYS A 47 18.05 1.37 -1.91
CA LYS A 47 18.33 0.74 -0.62
C LYS A 47 18.43 1.80 0.48
N SER A 48 18.07 1.42 1.70
CA SER A 48 18.33 2.22 2.88
C SER A 48 19.84 2.49 3.03
N LYS A 49 20.20 3.72 3.38
CA LYS A 49 21.59 4.05 3.70
C LYS A 49 22.03 3.31 4.96
N CYS A 50 23.32 2.99 5.07
CA CYS A 50 23.85 2.20 6.20
C CYS A 50 23.59 2.84 7.57
N ASN A 51 23.44 4.16 7.63
CA ASN A 51 23.23 4.91 8.87
C ASN A 51 21.75 5.14 9.23
N HIS A 52 20.82 4.57 8.48
CA HIS A 52 19.40 4.67 8.82
C HIS A 52 19.06 3.73 9.97
N VAL A 53 18.40 4.26 10.99
CA VAL A 53 17.90 3.50 12.15
C VAL A 53 16.84 2.48 11.68
N TYR A 54 15.98 2.90 10.73
CA TYR A 54 14.93 2.07 10.17
C TYR A 54 15.14 1.86 8.67
N THR A 55 14.95 0.62 8.21
CA THR A 55 15.00 0.31 6.78
C THR A 55 13.69 0.71 6.10
N LEU A 56 13.75 1.01 4.79
CA LEU A 56 12.53 1.29 4.00
C LEU A 56 11.55 0.12 4.09
N LEU A 57 12.05 -1.10 4.11
CA LEU A 57 11.22 -2.31 4.18
C LEU A 57 10.53 -2.46 5.54
N GLN A 58 11.19 -2.12 6.65
CA GLN A 58 10.55 -2.12 7.98
C GLN A 58 9.40 -1.11 8.04
N VAL A 59 9.63 0.12 7.56
CA VAL A 59 8.60 1.16 7.51
C VAL A 59 7.43 0.72 6.63
N PHE A 60 7.72 0.15 5.48
CA PHE A 60 6.70 -0.35 4.57
C PHE A 60 5.86 -1.48 5.16
N HIS A 61 6.50 -2.49 5.77
CA HIS A 61 5.77 -3.57 6.43
C HIS A 61 4.86 -3.04 7.55
N THR A 62 5.33 -2.06 8.31
CA THR A 62 4.53 -1.43 9.35
C THR A 62 3.30 -0.72 8.75
N LEU A 63 3.46 0.00 7.63
CA LEU A 63 2.35 0.64 6.92
C LEU A 63 1.34 -0.37 6.38
N LEU A 64 1.80 -1.52 5.87
CA LEU A 64 0.92 -2.61 5.42
C LEU A 64 0.05 -3.17 6.57
N MET A 65 0.53 -3.06 7.81
CA MET A 65 -0.22 -3.52 8.98
C MET A 65 -1.24 -2.51 9.50
N TYR A 66 -1.21 -1.25 9.05
CA TYR A 66 -2.12 -0.20 9.53
C TYR A 66 -3.61 -0.58 9.45
N PRO A 67 -4.12 -1.13 8.33
CA PRO A 67 -5.51 -1.55 8.25
C PRO A 67 -5.88 -2.62 9.30
N CYS A 68 -4.96 -3.54 9.61
CA CYS A 68 -5.16 -4.60 10.58
C CYS A 68 -5.30 -4.08 12.02
N PHE A 69 -4.64 -2.97 12.33
CA PHE A 69 -4.70 -2.30 13.63
C PHE A 69 -5.64 -1.10 13.67
N ILE A 70 -6.41 -0.89 12.59
CA ILE A 70 -7.34 0.25 12.45
C ILE A 70 -6.62 1.60 12.59
N ILE A 71 -5.34 1.66 12.22
CA ILE A 71 -4.53 2.89 12.24
C ILE A 71 -4.86 3.69 10.99
N ARG A 72 -5.54 4.83 11.17
CA ARG A 72 -6.00 5.66 10.04
C ARG A 72 -4.90 6.49 9.38
N ASN A 73 -3.87 6.84 10.14
CA ASN A 73 -2.76 7.67 9.66
C ASN A 73 -1.55 7.56 10.60
N PRO A 74 -0.35 8.01 10.18
CA PRO A 74 0.86 7.95 11.02
C PRO A 74 0.77 8.72 12.35
N PHE A 75 -0.10 9.71 12.45
CA PHE A 75 -0.30 10.43 13.70
C PHE A 75 -0.86 9.52 14.80
N ASN A 76 -1.77 8.62 14.45
CA ASN A 76 -2.41 7.68 15.38
C ASN A 76 -1.55 6.43 15.67
N PHE A 77 -0.38 6.32 15.04
CA PHE A 77 0.52 5.18 15.22
C PHE A 77 0.97 5.01 16.67
N HIS A 78 1.34 6.10 17.36
CA HIS A 78 1.84 6.04 18.73
C HIS A 78 0.85 5.51 19.76
N SER A 79 -0.44 5.71 19.54
CA SER A 79 -1.51 5.20 20.40
C SER A 79 -1.92 3.77 20.08
N SER A 80 -1.31 3.15 19.07
CA SER A 80 -1.58 1.77 18.68
C SER A 80 -0.60 0.79 19.31
N SER A 81 -1.03 -0.45 19.50
CA SER A 81 -0.15 -1.54 19.96
C SER A 81 1.01 -1.82 18.99
N LEU A 82 0.88 -1.48 17.72
CA LEU A 82 1.94 -1.64 16.73
C LEU A 82 3.17 -0.75 17.02
N SER A 83 3.01 0.34 17.79
CA SER A 83 4.12 1.21 18.21
C SER A 83 5.16 0.49 19.07
N HIS A 84 4.80 -0.61 19.76
CA HIS A 84 5.73 -1.44 20.53
C HIS A 84 6.65 -2.28 19.63
N VAL A 85 6.27 -2.52 18.38
CA VAL A 85 7.06 -3.31 17.44
C VAL A 85 8.08 -2.44 16.69
N LEU A 86 7.70 -1.21 16.35
CA LEU A 86 8.58 -0.25 15.69
C LEU A 86 8.56 1.09 16.44
N HIS A 87 9.58 1.32 17.28
CA HIS A 87 9.71 2.54 18.08
C HIS A 87 10.17 3.73 17.23
N CYS A 88 9.31 4.22 16.33
CA CYS A 88 9.64 5.35 15.47
C CYS A 88 8.59 6.47 15.58
N GLN A 89 9.00 7.69 15.23
CA GLN A 89 8.12 8.85 15.18
C GLN A 89 7.32 8.86 13.86
N LYS A 90 6.16 9.52 13.88
CA LYS A 90 5.29 9.70 12.71
C LYS A 90 6.01 10.24 11.48
N ASP A 91 7.05 11.06 11.68
CA ASP A 91 7.83 11.68 10.60
C ASP A 91 8.60 10.66 9.75
N VAL A 92 8.91 9.49 10.30
CA VAL A 92 9.53 8.39 9.55
C VAL A 92 8.59 7.92 8.45
N PHE A 93 7.30 7.75 8.77
CA PHE A 93 6.28 7.34 7.79
C PHE A 93 6.00 8.44 6.77
N TYR A 94 5.89 9.70 7.18
CA TYR A 94 5.68 10.81 6.26
C TYR A 94 6.84 10.96 5.28
N ARG A 95 8.10 10.87 5.76
CA ARG A 95 9.29 10.87 4.88
C ARG A 95 9.32 9.70 3.92
N PHE A 96 8.90 8.52 4.37
CA PHE A 96 8.78 7.36 3.49
C PHE A 96 7.73 7.60 2.40
N MET A 97 6.52 8.04 2.77
CA MET A 97 5.43 8.28 1.83
C MET A 97 5.70 9.43 0.85
N SER A 98 6.51 10.42 1.24
CA SER A 98 6.91 11.54 0.38
C SER A 98 8.24 11.31 -0.36
N ASN A 99 8.82 10.12 -0.28
CA ASN A 99 10.09 9.83 -0.93
C ASN A 99 9.92 9.80 -2.47
N PRO A 100 10.52 10.75 -3.22
CA PRO A 100 10.36 10.83 -4.67
C PRO A 100 11.11 9.71 -5.44
N GLN A 101 11.97 8.96 -4.77
CA GLN A 101 12.68 7.83 -5.36
C GLN A 101 11.85 6.56 -5.42
N ILE A 102 10.70 6.52 -4.72
CA ILE A 102 9.81 5.36 -4.72
C ILE A 102 8.82 5.48 -5.88
N ASP A 103 8.92 4.56 -6.82
CA ASP A 103 7.89 4.38 -7.85
C ASP A 103 6.72 3.57 -7.27
N TRP A 104 5.70 4.26 -6.80
CA TRP A 104 4.54 3.67 -6.16
C TRP A 104 3.73 2.76 -7.09
N ARG A 105 3.69 3.06 -8.39
CA ARG A 105 3.00 2.22 -9.37
C ARG A 105 3.73 0.90 -9.57
N LYS A 106 5.05 0.97 -9.74
CA LYS A 106 5.90 -0.23 -9.84
C LYS A 106 5.85 -1.07 -8.56
N LEU A 107 5.84 -0.43 -7.39
CA LEU A 107 5.70 -1.10 -6.10
C LEU A 107 4.40 -1.89 -6.04
N LEU A 108 3.26 -1.25 -6.33
CA LEU A 108 1.94 -1.88 -6.34
C LEU A 108 1.91 -3.08 -7.30
N TYR A 109 2.37 -2.87 -8.54
CA TYR A 109 2.43 -3.92 -9.55
C TYR A 109 3.29 -5.12 -9.10
N THR A 110 4.49 -4.85 -8.57
CA THR A 110 5.44 -5.89 -8.13
C THR A 110 4.86 -6.73 -6.99
N LEU A 111 4.17 -6.09 -6.05
CA LEU A 111 3.51 -6.80 -4.96
C LEU A 111 2.35 -7.67 -5.47
N ASN A 112 1.49 -7.08 -6.27
CA ASN A 112 0.26 -7.73 -6.69
C ASN A 112 0.52 -8.90 -7.63
N ILE A 113 1.53 -8.81 -8.52
CA ILE A 113 1.88 -9.94 -9.37
C ILE A 113 2.42 -11.14 -8.55
N GLN A 114 3.19 -10.88 -7.50
CA GLN A 114 3.66 -11.94 -6.61
C GLN A 114 2.51 -12.58 -5.82
N LEU A 115 1.58 -11.77 -5.33
CA LEU A 115 0.38 -12.24 -4.63
C LEU A 115 -0.52 -13.04 -5.56
N TRP A 116 -0.78 -12.52 -6.76
CA TRP A 116 -1.58 -13.19 -7.79
C TRP A 116 -1.04 -14.58 -8.12
N ASN A 117 0.27 -14.67 -8.35
CA ASN A 117 0.90 -15.95 -8.64
C ASN A 117 0.77 -16.94 -7.47
N LYS A 118 0.85 -16.48 -6.22
CA LYS A 118 0.65 -17.33 -5.04
C LYS A 118 -0.79 -17.79 -4.87
N ILE A 119 -1.76 -16.94 -5.15
CA ILE A 119 -3.18 -17.28 -5.07
C ILE A 119 -3.50 -18.35 -6.13
N ARG A 120 -3.06 -18.15 -7.36
CA ARG A 120 -3.31 -19.10 -8.46
C ARG A 120 -2.70 -20.48 -8.24
N VAL A 121 -1.57 -20.56 -7.56
CA VAL A 121 -0.95 -21.86 -7.20
C VAL A 121 -1.76 -22.59 -6.12
N ARG A 122 -2.40 -21.86 -5.21
CA ARG A 122 -3.20 -22.44 -4.11
C ARG A 122 -4.63 -22.83 -4.52
N THR A 123 -5.17 -22.14 -5.48
CA THR A 123 -6.50 -22.44 -6.04
C THR A 123 -6.28 -23.24 -7.31
N ASP A 124 -6.82 -24.45 -7.39
CA ASP A 124 -6.79 -25.31 -8.59
C ASP A 124 -7.60 -24.74 -9.78
N HIS A 125 -7.80 -23.42 -9.81
CA HIS A 125 -8.50 -22.70 -10.89
C HIS A 125 -7.64 -22.60 -12.15
N LYS A 126 -7.38 -23.76 -12.76
CA LYS A 126 -6.66 -23.84 -14.05
C LYS A 126 -7.47 -23.37 -15.26
N GLU A 127 -8.79 -23.21 -15.12
CA GLU A 127 -9.69 -22.98 -16.26
C GLU A 127 -10.57 -21.70 -16.15
N GLY A 128 -10.34 -20.82 -15.19
CA GLY A 128 -11.11 -19.59 -15.03
C GLY A 128 -10.72 -18.50 -16.04
N THR A 129 -11.73 -17.84 -16.61
CA THR A 129 -11.51 -16.64 -17.43
C THR A 129 -10.95 -15.52 -16.58
N THR A 130 -9.81 -14.98 -16.98
CA THR A 130 -9.23 -13.80 -16.35
C THR A 130 -9.71 -12.54 -17.07
N CYS A 131 -10.28 -11.58 -16.32
CA CYS A 131 -10.77 -10.32 -16.84
C CYS A 131 -9.97 -9.14 -16.28
N LEU A 132 -9.83 -8.09 -17.10
CA LEU A 132 -9.36 -6.79 -16.65
C LEU A 132 -10.56 -5.91 -16.32
N ILE A 133 -10.46 -5.18 -15.22
CA ILE A 133 -11.45 -4.21 -14.75
C ILE A 133 -10.80 -2.84 -14.76
N VAL A 134 -11.48 -1.87 -15.34
CA VAL A 134 -11.12 -0.45 -15.24
C VAL A 134 -12.28 0.26 -14.57
N ASP A 135 -11.99 0.90 -13.43
CA ASP A 135 -13.00 1.62 -12.66
C ASP A 135 -12.45 2.92 -12.08
N ASP A 136 -13.30 3.88 -11.85
CA ASP A 136 -12.93 5.17 -11.28
C ASP A 136 -13.64 5.44 -9.95
N THR A 137 -12.94 6.13 -9.06
CA THR A 137 -13.46 6.50 -7.74
C THR A 137 -13.13 7.96 -7.43
N GLY A 138 -14.14 8.71 -6.96
CA GLY A 138 -13.97 10.08 -6.50
C GLY A 138 -13.52 10.14 -5.04
N TYR A 139 -12.47 10.91 -4.77
CA TYR A 139 -11.97 11.19 -3.41
C TYR A 139 -12.25 12.65 -3.03
N PRO A 140 -13.36 12.95 -2.33
CA PRO A 140 -13.67 14.31 -1.89
C PRO A 140 -12.65 14.77 -0.85
N LYS A 141 -12.27 16.05 -0.93
CA LYS A 141 -11.36 16.71 -0.01
C LYS A 141 -11.90 18.09 0.38
N ALA A 142 -11.65 18.50 1.62
CA ALA A 142 -12.07 19.82 2.11
C ALA A 142 -10.99 20.90 1.92
N GLY A 143 -9.71 20.52 1.84
CA GLY A 143 -8.59 21.46 1.76
C GLY A 143 -8.34 21.96 0.35
N ARG A 144 -8.28 23.30 0.15
CA ARG A 144 -7.97 23.92 -1.14
C ARG A 144 -6.48 24.03 -1.46
N ARG A 145 -5.60 23.79 -0.47
CA ARG A 145 -4.14 23.91 -0.59
C ARG A 145 -3.44 22.58 -0.85
N ILE A 146 -4.19 21.54 -1.20
CA ILE A 146 -3.64 20.24 -1.53
C ILE A 146 -3.11 20.30 -2.96
N GLU A 147 -1.89 19.79 -3.16
CA GLU A 147 -1.26 19.75 -4.48
C GLU A 147 -2.14 18.98 -5.48
N ASN A 148 -2.26 19.51 -6.69
CA ASN A 148 -3.05 18.93 -7.78
C ASN A 148 -4.55 18.71 -7.46
N ILE A 149 -5.09 19.32 -6.39
CA ILE A 149 -6.52 19.24 -6.11
C ILE A 149 -7.32 19.98 -7.18
N GLY A 150 -8.42 19.40 -7.60
CA GLY A 150 -9.30 20.00 -8.61
C GLY A 150 -10.78 19.79 -8.30
N ARG A 151 -11.63 20.27 -9.17
CA ARG A 151 -13.05 19.94 -9.19
C ARG A 151 -13.25 18.72 -10.08
N VAL A 152 -13.78 17.65 -9.53
CA VAL A 152 -14.09 16.42 -10.24
C VAL A 152 -15.59 16.17 -10.20
N TYR A 153 -16.15 15.72 -11.31
CA TYR A 153 -17.58 15.42 -11.37
C TYR A 153 -17.85 14.07 -10.67
N SER A 154 -18.80 14.10 -9.74
CA SER A 154 -19.28 12.89 -9.05
C SER A 154 -20.63 12.48 -9.63
N HIS A 155 -20.68 11.34 -10.30
CA HIS A 155 -21.92 10.77 -10.82
C HIS A 155 -22.90 10.38 -9.70
N VAL A 156 -22.36 9.97 -8.54
CA VAL A 156 -23.19 9.61 -7.36
C VAL A 156 -23.93 10.82 -6.80
N HIS A 157 -23.31 11.99 -6.80
CA HIS A 157 -23.89 13.22 -6.25
C HIS A 157 -24.42 14.17 -7.32
N ASN A 158 -24.25 13.84 -8.58
CA ASN A 158 -24.65 14.67 -9.74
C ASN A 158 -24.12 16.11 -9.67
N LYS A 159 -22.90 16.30 -9.15
CA LYS A 159 -22.27 17.61 -8.99
C LYS A 159 -20.75 17.54 -8.99
N CYS A 160 -20.13 18.68 -9.27
CA CYS A 160 -18.68 18.82 -9.09
C CYS A 160 -18.34 18.89 -7.60
N ILE A 161 -17.45 18.03 -7.14
CA ILE A 161 -16.87 18.01 -5.81
C ILE A 161 -15.41 18.43 -5.87
N LEU A 162 -14.91 19.05 -4.81
CA LEU A 162 -13.48 19.33 -4.68
C LEU A 162 -12.78 18.03 -4.27
N GLY A 163 -11.74 17.62 -5.01
CA GLY A 163 -11.06 16.38 -4.69
C GLY A 163 -10.18 15.85 -5.83
N PHE A 164 -10.02 14.56 -5.82
CA PHE A 164 -9.31 13.78 -6.86
C PHE A 164 -10.25 12.73 -7.43
N LYS A 165 -9.95 12.30 -8.63
CA LYS A 165 -10.52 11.10 -9.23
C LYS A 165 -9.38 10.10 -9.42
N ALA A 166 -9.52 8.91 -8.87
CA ALA A 166 -8.56 7.84 -9.08
C ALA A 166 -9.15 6.84 -10.06
N LEU A 167 -8.37 6.50 -11.08
CA LEU A 167 -8.66 5.43 -12.02
C LEU A 167 -7.84 4.22 -11.61
N PHE A 168 -8.46 3.07 -11.50
CA PHE A 168 -7.81 1.81 -11.15
C PHE A 168 -7.90 0.82 -12.31
N LEU A 169 -6.80 0.13 -12.54
CA LEU A 169 -6.76 -1.08 -13.37
C LEU A 169 -6.63 -2.28 -12.44
N ALA A 170 -7.57 -3.21 -12.52
CA ALA A 170 -7.56 -4.42 -11.72
C ALA A 170 -7.64 -5.68 -12.60
N ILE A 171 -7.25 -6.81 -12.04
CA ILE A 171 -7.40 -8.14 -12.62
C ILE A 171 -8.27 -9.00 -11.71
N THR A 172 -9.11 -9.83 -12.29
CA THR A 172 -9.94 -10.79 -11.54
C THR A 172 -10.04 -12.13 -12.28
N ASP A 173 -10.16 -13.18 -11.50
CA ASP A 173 -10.51 -14.54 -11.97
C ASP A 173 -11.94 -14.93 -11.57
N GLY A 174 -12.76 -13.96 -11.17
CA GLY A 174 -14.12 -14.19 -10.67
C GLY A 174 -14.20 -14.48 -9.16
N THR A 175 -13.12 -14.94 -8.54
CA THR A 175 -13.05 -15.22 -7.10
C THR A 175 -12.15 -14.23 -6.38
N SER A 176 -11.01 -13.93 -6.97
CA SER A 176 -10.02 -12.99 -6.43
C SER A 176 -9.95 -11.74 -7.31
N GLN A 177 -9.66 -10.60 -6.70
CA GLN A 177 -9.48 -9.34 -7.41
C GLN A 177 -8.25 -8.62 -6.88
N MET A 178 -7.43 -8.09 -7.80
CA MET A 178 -6.21 -7.35 -7.45
C MET A 178 -6.05 -6.11 -8.31
N ILE A 179 -5.67 -5.00 -7.68
CA ILE A 179 -5.35 -3.75 -8.36
C ILE A 179 -3.93 -3.86 -8.92
N LEU A 180 -3.78 -3.71 -10.23
CA LEU A 180 -2.49 -3.76 -10.91
C LEU A 180 -1.83 -2.39 -11.00
N ASP A 181 -2.65 -1.35 -11.25
CA ASP A 181 -2.16 0.01 -11.47
C ASP A 181 -3.21 1.04 -11.08
N PHE A 182 -2.79 2.28 -10.91
CA PHE A 182 -3.68 3.40 -10.63
C PHE A 182 -3.17 4.70 -11.25
N ALA A 183 -4.09 5.61 -11.54
CA ALA A 183 -3.78 6.99 -11.90
C ALA A 183 -4.65 7.94 -11.09
N ILE A 184 -4.05 9.01 -10.56
CA ILE A 184 -4.79 10.05 -9.85
C ILE A 184 -4.95 11.23 -10.80
N LEU A 185 -6.20 11.55 -11.09
CA LEU A 185 -6.58 12.65 -11.96
C LEU A 185 -7.05 13.83 -11.10
N GLY A 186 -6.41 14.96 -11.26
CA GLY A 186 -6.86 16.24 -10.73
C GLY A 186 -7.28 17.11 -11.89
N GLU A 187 -8.54 17.51 -11.94
CA GLU A 187 -9.06 18.43 -12.97
C GLU A 187 -8.70 19.88 -12.67
N LYS A 188 -7.58 20.15 -12.04
CA LYS A 188 -7.08 21.50 -11.99
C LYS A 188 -6.63 21.83 -13.40
N GLY A 189 -7.54 22.53 -14.12
CA GLY A 189 -7.26 23.01 -15.45
C GLY A 189 -5.92 23.73 -15.47
N LYS A 190 -4.86 23.04 -15.83
CA LYS A 190 -3.72 23.67 -16.45
C LYS A 190 -4.28 24.23 -17.73
N LYS A 191 -4.44 25.55 -17.81
CA LYS A 191 -4.59 26.23 -19.07
C LYS A 191 -3.46 25.74 -19.96
N GLY A 192 -3.79 25.08 -21.03
CA GLY A 192 -2.86 24.84 -22.09
C GLY A 192 -2.33 23.40 -22.17
N ASN A 193 -2.48 22.94 -23.35
CA ASN A 193 -1.85 21.80 -23.99
C ASN A 193 -2.50 20.44 -23.74
N TYR A 194 -3.75 20.35 -24.21
CA TYR A 194 -4.15 19.15 -24.92
C TYR A 194 -3.74 19.35 -26.39
N GLY A 195 -2.51 18.94 -26.72
CA GLY A 195 -2.07 18.69 -28.08
C GLY A 195 -2.19 17.21 -28.32
#